data_dbfada7cc80b35056e5184038d23bb50
#
_entry.id   dbfada7cc80b35056e5184038d23bb50
#
_cell.length_a   1.000
_cell.length_b   1.000
_cell.length_c   1.000
_cell.angle_alpha   90.00
_cell.angle_beta   90.00
_cell.angle_gamma   90.00
#
_symmetry.space_group_name_H-M   'P 1'
#
loop_
_entity.id
_entity.type
_entity.pdbx_description
1 polymer ?
#
loop_
_entity_poly.entity_id
_entity_poly.type
_entity_poly.pdbx_seq_one_letter_code
_entity_poly.pdbx_strand_id
1 'polypeptide(L)'
;MSVRLHFLLSMLATALIPQTGGAQEFPTETRREIGKFLDATARKEISVGHITVDSVAINGNTLQLFANMNCSYIPFREDNVAEIYKGINALLPTEFAKYRLQLRTNRHSIEELIPQALRSKKDKKALTFSQDVEKPLVTKVSRPYTPTNGLQNRHIALWQSHGFYYEPKLNRWEWQRARCLQTVEDLYTQSFVLPYLVPMLENAGANVLLPRERDCQTAEIIIDNDGCLNTNSTYTEHTADKVWRQGTGKGFAHLRPQYIDFENPFKEGTFRIAETVKKGKESTAEWIPEIPQNGQYAVYVSYQTVPNSSDDALYTVYHKGGVSQFKVNQKMGGGTWVYLGTFGFDAGKSNACKVTLSNRSAKAGQTVTADAVKIGGGMGNIARRISEEGATDNLKSSDKTVNASNAAKNIPAAYQPSYITEYQKSGYPRFCEAARYWMQWAGIPDSVYSESHGKNDYTDDYKSRGIWVNYLAGGSAANPTEKGLNIPVDLAFAFHSDAGTTLNDSIIGTLGIYQTDAYNGVFANGASRYLSHDLTDLIQSNIVRDIRTLYEPRWTRRGKWNQSYLSLIHISEPTRLALI
;
A
#
# COMPACT_ATOMS: atom_id res chain seq x y z
N MET A 1 36.66 9.18 -19.97
CA MET A 1 37.82 9.29 -19.04
C MET A 1 37.35 9.99 -17.78
N SER A 2 37.62 9.41 -16.61
CA SER A 2 37.45 10.00 -15.27
C SER A 2 36.03 10.06 -14.68
N VAL A 3 35.48 8.90 -14.29
CA VAL A 3 34.55 8.75 -13.14
C VAL A 3 34.88 7.40 -12.46
N ARG A 4 36.03 7.34 -11.81
CA ARG A 4 36.42 6.24 -10.91
C ARG A 4 37.38 6.78 -9.88
N LEU A 5 36.87 7.54 -8.90
CA LEU A 5 37.66 7.86 -7.69
C LEU A 5 36.80 8.52 -6.60
N HIS A 6 35.74 7.89 -6.10
CA HIS A 6 35.07 8.33 -4.86
C HIS A 6 34.51 7.17 -4.02
N PHE A 7 35.03 5.96 -4.18
CA PHE A 7 34.54 4.79 -3.41
C PHE A 7 35.62 4.17 -2.49
N LEU A 8 36.63 4.93 -2.08
CA LEU A 8 37.76 4.38 -1.30
C LEU A 8 38.21 5.31 -0.15
N LEU A 9 37.24 5.96 0.56
CA LEU A 9 37.61 6.77 1.74
C LEU A 9 36.58 6.67 2.90
N SER A 10 35.98 5.51 3.12
CA SER A 10 35.14 5.29 4.31
C SER A 10 35.52 4.05 5.13
N MET A 11 36.73 3.53 4.95
CA MET A 11 37.27 2.43 5.78
C MET A 11 38.67 2.77 6.28
N LEU A 12 38.80 3.78 7.13
CA LEU A 12 39.93 3.90 8.07
C LEU A 12 39.63 5.03 9.11
N ALA A 13 38.61 4.81 9.93
CA ALA A 13 38.57 5.39 11.25
C ALA A 13 38.86 4.28 12.26
N THR A 14 40.07 3.75 12.23
CA THR A 14 40.63 3.03 13.36
C THR A 14 40.84 4.04 14.47
N ALA A 15 39.91 4.05 15.42
CA ALA A 15 40.04 4.78 16.66
C ALA A 15 41.33 4.34 17.36
N LEU A 16 42.27 5.25 17.54
CA LEU A 16 43.35 5.13 18.50
C LEU A 16 42.71 4.95 19.89
N ILE A 17 42.73 3.71 20.37
CA ILE A 17 42.41 3.38 21.76
C ILE A 17 43.64 3.72 22.60
N PRO A 18 43.57 4.60 23.58
CA PRO A 18 44.65 4.76 24.54
C PRO A 18 44.69 3.50 25.41
N GLN A 19 45.76 2.72 25.29
CA GLN A 19 46.09 1.65 26.24
C GLN A 19 46.48 2.30 27.58
N THR A 20 45.57 2.29 28.55
CA THR A 20 45.92 2.48 29.97
C THR A 20 45.00 1.60 30.83
N GLY A 21 45.62 0.64 31.54
CA GLY A 21 44.98 -0.22 32.53
C GLY A 21 44.41 -1.50 31.94
N GLY A 22 44.85 -2.67 32.43
CA GLY A 22 44.45 -4.00 31.99
C GLY A 22 42.92 -4.09 31.91
N ALA A 23 42.38 -4.05 30.71
CA ALA A 23 40.96 -4.26 30.48
C ALA A 23 40.65 -5.71 30.89
N GLN A 24 39.89 -5.88 31.93
CA GLN A 24 39.44 -7.17 32.42
C GLN A 24 38.60 -7.80 31.27
N GLU A 25 39.15 -8.89 30.68
CA GLU A 25 38.51 -9.56 29.57
C GLU A 25 37.21 -10.24 30.05
N PHE A 26 36.10 -10.02 29.38
CA PHE A 26 34.81 -10.62 29.73
C PHE A 26 34.86 -12.13 29.40
N PRO A 27 34.59 -13.04 30.36
CA PRO A 27 34.75 -14.47 30.18
C PRO A 27 33.88 -15.01 29.04
N THR A 28 34.53 -15.74 28.11
CA THR A 28 33.85 -16.32 26.95
C THR A 28 32.75 -17.31 27.36
N GLU A 29 32.96 -18.08 28.45
CA GLU A 29 31.95 -19.00 28.97
C GLU A 29 30.70 -18.24 29.48
N THR A 30 30.88 -17.18 30.27
CA THR A 30 29.75 -16.35 30.72
C THR A 30 28.99 -15.79 29.52
N ARG A 31 29.69 -15.31 28.49
CA ARG A 31 29.07 -14.83 27.26
C ARG A 31 28.21 -15.92 26.60
N ARG A 32 28.72 -17.15 26.55
CA ARG A 32 28.00 -18.31 26.00
C ARG A 32 26.74 -18.66 26.83
N GLU A 33 26.89 -18.68 28.16
CA GLU A 33 25.74 -18.97 29.06
C GLU A 33 24.65 -17.89 28.96
N ILE A 34 25.02 -16.61 28.88
CA ILE A 34 24.06 -15.53 28.62
C ILE A 34 23.35 -15.74 27.26
N GLY A 35 24.08 -16.11 26.22
CA GLY A 35 23.49 -16.44 24.91
C GLY A 35 22.47 -17.57 25.00
N LYS A 36 22.79 -18.66 25.69
CA LYS A 36 21.86 -19.78 25.94
C LYS A 36 20.62 -19.36 26.72
N PHE A 37 20.79 -18.53 27.74
CA PHE A 37 19.68 -18.01 28.53
C PHE A 37 18.73 -17.16 27.67
N LEU A 38 19.29 -16.25 26.85
CA LEU A 38 18.52 -15.43 25.92
C LEU A 38 17.80 -16.28 24.87
N ASP A 39 18.49 -17.29 24.31
CA ASP A 39 17.90 -18.22 23.35
C ASP A 39 16.72 -19.00 23.97
N ALA A 40 16.90 -19.53 25.18
CA ALA A 40 15.84 -20.23 25.90
C ALA A 40 14.64 -19.31 26.22
N THR A 41 14.90 -18.06 26.58
CA THR A 41 13.86 -17.06 26.83
C THR A 41 13.11 -16.73 25.54
N ALA A 42 13.83 -16.51 24.45
CA ALA A 42 13.23 -16.18 23.16
C ALA A 42 12.34 -17.29 22.60
N ARG A 43 12.74 -18.56 22.75
CA ARG A 43 11.97 -19.72 22.23
C ARG A 43 10.56 -19.87 22.80
N LYS A 44 10.26 -19.19 23.88
CA LYS A 44 8.89 -19.14 24.43
C LYS A 44 7.96 -18.28 23.56
N GLU A 45 8.54 -17.31 22.84
CA GLU A 45 7.78 -16.29 22.10
C GLU A 45 7.97 -16.38 20.59
N ILE A 46 9.19 -16.70 20.13
CA ILE A 46 9.58 -16.61 18.73
C ILE A 46 10.19 -17.93 18.21
N SER A 47 10.00 -18.19 16.92
CA SER A 47 10.60 -19.31 16.21
C SER A 47 11.61 -18.78 15.19
N VAL A 48 12.79 -18.41 15.66
CA VAL A 48 13.91 -17.93 14.83
C VAL A 48 15.20 -18.59 15.27
N GLY A 49 16.27 -18.38 14.50
CA GLY A 49 17.61 -18.94 14.77
C GLY A 49 18.13 -18.63 16.18
N HIS A 50 19.29 -19.19 16.51
CA HIS A 50 19.89 -19.05 17.84
C HIS A 50 20.26 -17.61 18.16
N ILE A 51 20.09 -17.21 19.43
CA ILE A 51 20.56 -15.93 19.95
C ILE A 51 21.95 -16.13 20.54
N THR A 52 22.86 -15.27 20.12
CA THR A 52 24.25 -15.21 20.61
C THR A 52 24.56 -13.82 21.14
N VAL A 53 25.49 -13.73 22.09
CA VAL A 53 26.15 -12.48 22.47
C VAL A 53 27.44 -12.38 21.69
N ASP A 54 27.47 -11.50 20.70
CA ASP A 54 28.58 -11.42 19.74
C ASP A 54 29.78 -10.68 20.33
N SER A 55 29.54 -9.63 21.13
CA SER A 55 30.59 -8.85 21.77
C SER A 55 30.14 -8.24 23.10
N VAL A 56 31.11 -7.78 23.88
CA VAL A 56 30.92 -7.12 25.17
C VAL A 56 31.83 -5.91 25.22
N ALA A 57 31.34 -4.79 25.73
CA ALA A 57 32.11 -3.58 25.94
C ALA A 57 31.76 -2.93 27.29
N ILE A 58 32.77 -2.33 27.91
CA ILE A 58 32.58 -1.48 29.10
C ILE A 58 32.73 -0.02 28.66
N ASN A 59 31.68 0.76 28.88
CA ASN A 59 31.68 2.19 28.59
C ASN A 59 31.33 2.96 29.87
N GLY A 60 32.35 3.55 30.49
CA GLY A 60 32.24 4.18 31.81
C GLY A 60 31.74 3.19 32.86
N ASN A 61 30.58 3.41 33.43
CA ASN A 61 29.95 2.54 34.44
C ASN A 61 28.92 1.58 33.84
N THR A 62 28.93 1.35 32.50
CA THR A 62 27.95 0.51 31.82
C THR A 62 28.63 -0.67 31.15
N LEU A 63 28.18 -1.89 31.46
CA LEU A 63 28.51 -3.12 30.78
C LEU A 63 27.51 -3.31 29.62
N GLN A 64 27.97 -3.21 28.41
CA GLN A 64 27.16 -3.38 27.20
C GLN A 64 27.36 -4.77 26.60
N LEU A 65 26.29 -5.54 26.50
CA LEU A 65 26.25 -6.81 25.81
C LEU A 65 25.60 -6.63 24.45
N PHE A 66 26.26 -7.05 23.38
CA PHE A 66 25.75 -6.94 22.02
C PHE A 66 25.29 -8.31 21.53
N ALA A 67 23.99 -8.52 21.47
CA ALA A 67 23.39 -9.73 20.93
C ALA A 67 23.16 -9.61 19.42
N ASN A 68 23.12 -10.75 18.74
CA ASN A 68 22.85 -10.82 17.31
C ASN A 68 21.42 -10.32 16.97
N MET A 69 21.13 -10.19 15.68
CA MET A 69 19.86 -9.68 15.16
C MET A 69 18.65 -10.49 15.66
N ASN A 70 18.78 -11.79 15.85
CA ASN A 70 17.67 -12.65 16.29
C ASN A 70 17.10 -12.21 17.65
N CYS A 71 17.92 -11.61 18.51
CA CYS A 71 17.46 -11.06 19.79
C CYS A 71 16.44 -9.92 19.59
N SER A 72 16.57 -9.12 18.54
CA SER A 72 15.66 -8.01 18.26
C SER A 72 14.24 -8.46 17.87
N TYR A 73 14.04 -9.72 17.58
CA TYR A 73 12.73 -10.27 17.21
C TYR A 73 11.84 -10.57 18.43
N ILE A 74 12.42 -10.60 19.63
CA ILE A 74 11.66 -10.74 20.86
C ILE A 74 10.68 -9.56 20.98
N PRO A 75 9.40 -9.81 21.33
CA PRO A 75 8.45 -8.74 21.62
C PRO A 75 8.75 -8.15 23.00
N PHE A 76 9.63 -7.16 23.06
CA PHE A 76 10.03 -6.55 24.33
C PHE A 76 8.86 -5.81 24.99
N ARG A 77 8.72 -6.01 26.30
CA ARG A 77 7.79 -5.36 27.21
C ARG A 77 8.53 -5.02 28.49
N GLU A 78 8.03 -4.12 29.31
CA GLU A 78 8.73 -3.71 30.53
C GLU A 78 8.97 -4.88 31.51
N ASP A 79 8.00 -5.79 31.61
CA ASP A 79 8.08 -7.00 32.44
C ASP A 79 9.14 -7.97 31.96
N ASN A 80 9.14 -8.35 30.68
CA ASN A 80 10.12 -9.32 30.17
C ASN A 80 11.53 -8.73 30.07
N VAL A 81 11.68 -7.42 29.85
CA VAL A 81 12.96 -6.73 29.93
C VAL A 81 13.53 -6.81 31.33
N ALA A 82 12.71 -6.59 32.37
CA ALA A 82 13.14 -6.72 33.75
C ALA A 82 13.58 -8.16 34.10
N GLU A 83 12.84 -9.16 33.62
CA GLU A 83 13.20 -10.58 33.80
C GLU A 83 14.51 -10.93 33.07
N ILE A 84 14.70 -10.46 31.84
CA ILE A 84 15.93 -10.66 31.07
C ILE A 84 17.12 -10.07 31.82
N TYR A 85 17.03 -8.85 32.30
CA TYR A 85 18.15 -8.25 33.06
C TYR A 85 18.39 -8.98 34.40
N LYS A 86 17.36 -9.41 35.10
CA LYS A 86 17.49 -10.23 36.30
C LYS A 86 18.23 -11.55 36.01
N GLY A 87 17.87 -12.24 34.93
CA GLY A 87 18.50 -13.48 34.52
C GLY A 87 19.96 -13.31 34.10
N ILE A 88 20.26 -12.26 33.33
CA ILE A 88 21.64 -11.96 32.95
C ILE A 88 22.48 -11.61 34.18
N ASN A 89 21.98 -10.77 35.08
CA ASN A 89 22.70 -10.40 36.32
C ASN A 89 23.03 -11.61 37.19
N ALA A 90 22.19 -12.64 37.22
CA ALA A 90 22.46 -13.87 37.94
C ALA A 90 23.60 -14.72 37.34
N LEU A 91 23.93 -14.49 36.07
CA LEU A 91 25.01 -15.17 35.35
C LEU A 91 26.33 -14.38 35.34
N LEU A 92 26.29 -13.10 35.74
CA LEU A 92 27.48 -12.25 35.73
C LEU A 92 28.46 -12.64 36.83
N PRO A 93 29.78 -12.72 36.52
CA PRO A 93 30.81 -12.81 37.54
C PRO A 93 30.78 -11.58 38.46
N THR A 94 31.15 -11.77 39.74
CA THR A 94 31.06 -10.74 40.79
C THR A 94 31.75 -9.42 40.42
N GLU A 95 32.88 -9.49 39.71
CA GLU A 95 33.62 -8.34 39.25
C GLU A 95 32.88 -7.46 38.26
N PHE A 96 31.92 -8.01 37.50
CA PHE A 96 31.09 -7.26 36.55
C PHE A 96 29.75 -6.79 37.14
N ALA A 97 29.33 -7.32 38.28
CA ALA A 97 28.07 -6.95 38.93
C ALA A 97 27.99 -5.47 39.37
N LYS A 98 29.13 -4.78 39.45
CA LYS A 98 29.21 -3.35 39.78
C LYS A 98 28.79 -2.42 38.63
N TYR A 99 28.74 -2.93 37.40
CA TYR A 99 28.37 -2.13 36.25
C TYR A 99 26.85 -2.10 36.03
N ARG A 100 26.35 -1.00 35.52
CA ARG A 100 25.00 -0.96 34.98
C ARG A 100 24.95 -1.80 33.71
N LEU A 101 24.10 -2.83 33.72
CA LEU A 101 23.92 -3.70 32.57
C LEU A 101 23.07 -3.05 31.47
N GLN A 102 23.49 -3.18 30.21
CA GLN A 102 22.73 -2.80 29.03
C GLN A 102 22.86 -3.88 27.96
N LEU A 103 21.74 -4.53 27.62
CA LEU A 103 21.67 -5.45 26.48
C LEU A 103 21.28 -4.67 25.22
N ARG A 104 22.06 -4.86 24.16
CA ARG A 104 21.84 -4.20 22.87
C ARG A 104 21.69 -5.24 21.75
N THR A 105 20.82 -4.95 20.80
CA THR A 105 20.63 -5.73 19.58
C THR A 105 20.09 -4.79 18.49
N ASN A 106 20.40 -5.06 17.23
CA ASN A 106 19.93 -4.23 16.12
C ASN A 106 20.17 -2.71 16.35
N ARG A 107 21.36 -2.36 16.87
CA ARG A 107 21.81 -0.99 17.20
C ARG A 107 21.07 -0.29 18.36
N HIS A 108 20.11 -0.92 19.00
CA HIS A 108 19.29 -0.37 20.09
C HIS A 108 19.49 -1.14 21.39
N SER A 109 19.22 -0.49 22.51
CA SER A 109 19.01 -1.20 23.76
C SER A 109 17.64 -1.90 23.74
N ILE A 110 17.47 -2.97 24.50
CA ILE A 110 16.19 -3.71 24.50
C ILE A 110 15.03 -2.87 25.03
N GLU A 111 15.30 -1.88 25.88
CA GLU A 111 14.30 -0.92 26.37
C GLU A 111 13.81 0.01 25.24
N GLU A 112 14.71 0.37 24.31
CA GLU A 112 14.36 1.18 23.12
C GLU A 112 13.53 0.37 22.13
N LEU A 113 13.51 -0.95 22.22
CA LEU A 113 12.69 -1.86 21.40
C LEU A 113 11.30 -2.13 21.98
N ILE A 114 10.98 -1.63 23.17
CA ILE A 114 9.61 -1.62 23.68
C ILE A 114 8.81 -0.59 22.87
N PRO A 115 7.67 -0.96 22.22
CA PRO A 115 6.86 0.02 21.52
C PRO A 115 6.48 1.21 22.39
N GLN A 116 6.59 2.42 21.87
CA GLN A 116 6.32 3.66 22.62
C GLN A 116 4.94 3.69 23.28
N ALA A 117 3.94 3.13 22.60
CA ALA A 117 2.58 3.06 23.13
C ALA A 117 2.45 2.21 24.40
N LEU A 118 3.39 1.26 24.62
CA LEU A 118 3.38 0.31 25.75
C LEU A 118 4.35 0.69 26.86
N ARG A 119 5.14 1.77 26.72
CA ARG A 119 6.03 2.22 27.78
C ARG A 119 5.27 2.97 28.86
N SER A 120 5.57 2.74 30.12
CA SER A 120 5.05 3.52 31.24
C SER A 120 5.54 4.97 31.14
N LYS A 121 6.81 5.19 30.77
CA LYS A 121 7.38 6.50 30.50
C LYS A 121 7.43 6.76 29.01
N LYS A 122 6.41 7.44 28.51
CA LYS A 122 6.28 7.76 27.07
C LYS A 122 7.17 8.93 26.69
N ASP A 123 7.86 8.82 25.55
CA ASP A 123 8.51 9.98 24.92
C ASP A 123 7.43 10.82 24.21
N LYS A 124 7.08 11.95 24.85
CA LYS A 124 6.07 12.86 24.31
C LYS A 124 6.46 13.42 22.93
N LYS A 125 7.76 13.61 22.65
CA LYS A 125 8.24 14.11 21.37
C LYS A 125 8.05 13.08 20.26
N ALA A 126 8.22 11.79 20.54
CA ALA A 126 8.01 10.71 19.59
C ALA A 126 6.52 10.49 19.25
N LEU A 127 5.61 10.95 20.11
CA LEU A 127 4.15 10.77 19.96
C LEU A 127 3.43 12.01 19.41
N THR A 128 4.10 13.15 19.25
CA THR A 128 3.47 14.44 18.87
C THR A 128 3.42 14.72 17.38
N PHE A 129 3.49 13.69 16.54
CA PHE A 129 3.27 13.87 15.11
C PHE A 129 1.78 13.78 14.75
N SER A 130 0.97 14.71 15.27
CA SER A 130 -0.32 14.96 14.66
C SER A 130 -0.12 15.93 13.49
N GLN A 131 -0.19 15.44 12.28
CA GLN A 131 -0.60 16.31 11.21
C GLN A 131 -2.10 16.56 11.47
N ASP A 132 -2.45 17.79 11.79
CA ASP A 132 -3.84 18.23 11.73
C ASP A 132 -4.27 18.20 10.27
N VAL A 133 -4.77 17.06 9.84
CA VAL A 133 -5.45 16.94 8.55
C VAL A 133 -6.78 17.65 8.72
N GLU A 134 -6.79 18.95 8.45
CA GLU A 134 -7.98 19.79 8.61
C GLU A 134 -9.21 19.20 7.89
N LYS A 135 -9.01 18.65 6.69
CA LYS A 135 -10.07 18.01 5.89
C LYS A 135 -9.52 16.85 5.09
N PRO A 136 -10.00 15.63 5.33
CA PRO A 136 -9.57 14.46 4.57
C PRO A 136 -10.06 14.52 3.12
N LEU A 137 -9.59 13.58 2.29
CA LEU A 137 -10.02 13.45 0.90
C LEU A 137 -11.54 13.29 0.81
N VAL A 138 -12.12 12.40 1.63
CA VAL A 138 -13.57 12.16 1.68
C VAL A 138 -14.05 12.18 3.13
N THR A 139 -15.08 13.00 3.40
CA THR A 139 -15.83 12.99 4.66
C THR A 139 -17.22 12.40 4.42
N LYS A 140 -17.55 11.32 5.11
CA LYS A 140 -18.88 10.68 5.05
C LYS A 140 -19.88 11.48 5.91
N VAL A 141 -20.68 12.37 5.31
CA VAL A 141 -21.63 13.25 6.01
C VAL A 141 -22.78 12.45 6.62
N SER A 142 -23.32 11.49 5.88
CA SER A 142 -24.45 10.65 6.32
C SER A 142 -24.06 9.53 7.28
N ARG A 143 -22.86 9.58 7.84
CA ARG A 143 -22.39 8.57 8.79
C ARG A 143 -23.15 8.70 10.12
N PRO A 144 -23.73 7.59 10.65
CA PRO A 144 -24.58 7.67 11.84
C PRO A 144 -23.79 7.91 13.14
N TYR A 145 -22.48 7.66 13.16
CA TYR A 145 -21.63 7.83 14.34
C TYR A 145 -20.19 8.18 13.96
N THR A 146 -19.47 8.80 14.89
CA THR A 146 -18.01 9.01 14.78
C THR A 146 -17.33 8.13 15.82
N PRO A 147 -16.41 7.21 15.44
CA PRO A 147 -15.71 6.36 16.39
C PRO A 147 -14.85 7.18 17.35
N THR A 148 -14.95 6.91 18.65
CA THR A 148 -14.06 7.46 19.66
C THR A 148 -12.69 6.78 19.54
N ASN A 149 -11.61 7.55 19.53
CA ASN A 149 -10.23 7.04 19.36
C ASN A 149 -10.04 6.18 18.10
N GLY A 150 -10.83 6.41 17.07
CA GLY A 150 -10.74 5.72 15.79
C GLY A 150 -9.69 6.34 14.86
N LEU A 151 -9.78 5.94 13.58
CA LEU A 151 -8.90 6.40 12.50
C LEU A 151 -9.50 7.59 11.75
N GLN A 152 -10.27 8.43 12.43
CA GLN A 152 -10.97 9.56 11.83
C GLN A 152 -10.01 10.46 11.05
N ASN A 153 -10.37 10.77 9.80
CA ASN A 153 -9.61 11.60 8.86
C ASN A 153 -8.22 11.06 8.47
N ARG A 154 -7.86 9.82 8.83
CA ARG A 154 -6.59 9.21 8.43
C ARG A 154 -6.67 8.65 7.02
N HIS A 155 -5.58 8.77 6.26
CA HIS A 155 -5.42 8.18 4.95
C HIS A 155 -4.49 6.98 5.03
N ILE A 156 -4.98 5.81 4.65
CA ILE A 156 -4.24 4.56 4.70
C ILE A 156 -4.08 4.02 3.28
N ALA A 157 -2.84 3.95 2.81
CA ALA A 157 -2.51 3.25 1.58
C ALA A 157 -2.35 1.75 1.91
N LEU A 158 -3.22 0.92 1.37
CA LEU A 158 -3.27 -0.52 1.65
C LEU A 158 -3.26 -1.31 0.35
N TRP A 159 -2.50 -2.40 0.29
CA TRP A 159 -2.60 -3.34 -0.83
C TRP A 159 -2.60 -4.79 -0.38
N GLN A 160 -3.43 -5.56 -1.08
CA GLN A 160 -3.56 -7.00 -0.95
C GLN A 160 -2.63 -7.70 -1.93
N SER A 161 -1.44 -8.12 -1.46
CA SER A 161 -0.51 -8.95 -2.24
C SER A 161 -0.31 -8.50 -3.70
N HIS A 162 -0.38 -9.44 -4.63
CA HIS A 162 -0.11 -9.29 -6.06
C HIS A 162 -1.41 -9.40 -6.88
N GLY A 163 -1.28 -9.59 -8.21
CA GLY A 163 -2.41 -9.77 -9.10
C GLY A 163 -2.03 -10.47 -10.41
N PHE A 164 -3.01 -10.66 -11.27
CA PHE A 164 -2.83 -11.24 -12.59
C PHE A 164 -2.09 -10.26 -13.49
N TYR A 165 -0.98 -10.68 -14.11
CA TYR A 165 -0.12 -9.82 -14.90
C TYR A 165 0.23 -10.44 -16.25
N TYR A 166 0.67 -9.62 -17.19
CA TYR A 166 1.18 -10.04 -18.47
C TYR A 166 2.68 -10.32 -18.40
N GLU A 167 3.08 -11.54 -18.80
CA GLU A 167 4.50 -11.90 -18.92
C GLU A 167 4.93 -11.73 -20.40
N PRO A 168 5.68 -10.66 -20.72
CA PRO A 168 6.05 -10.35 -22.11
C PRO A 168 6.90 -11.42 -22.79
N LYS A 169 7.71 -12.15 -22.02
CA LYS A 169 8.57 -13.22 -22.54
C LYS A 169 7.78 -14.46 -22.97
N LEU A 170 6.60 -14.66 -22.38
CA LEU A 170 5.75 -15.80 -22.64
C LEU A 170 4.50 -15.44 -23.45
N ASN A 171 4.30 -14.15 -23.74
CA ASN A 171 3.10 -13.62 -24.40
C ASN A 171 1.80 -14.14 -23.81
N ARG A 172 1.72 -14.14 -22.47
CA ARG A 172 0.52 -14.62 -21.79
C ARG A 172 0.29 -13.87 -20.48
N TRP A 173 -0.95 -13.89 -20.05
CA TRP A 173 -1.33 -13.45 -18.72
C TRP A 173 -1.20 -14.60 -17.74
N GLU A 174 -0.64 -14.32 -16.54
CA GLU A 174 -0.46 -15.33 -15.49
C GLU A 174 -0.50 -14.72 -14.08
N TRP A 175 -0.70 -15.57 -13.09
CA TRP A 175 -0.63 -15.18 -11.70
C TRP A 175 0.83 -14.98 -11.28
N GLN A 176 1.08 -13.96 -10.48
CA GLN A 176 2.45 -13.70 -9.97
C GLN A 176 2.94 -14.82 -9.04
N ARG A 177 2.02 -15.52 -8.40
CA ARG A 177 2.36 -16.59 -7.45
C ARG A 177 1.83 -17.94 -7.92
N ALA A 178 2.60 -18.98 -7.57
CA ALA A 178 2.19 -20.35 -7.83
C ALA A 178 0.90 -20.72 -7.08
N ARG A 179 0.17 -21.71 -7.58
CA ARG A 179 -0.99 -22.25 -6.88
C ARG A 179 -0.58 -22.91 -5.58
N CYS A 180 -1.32 -22.61 -4.53
CA CYS A 180 -1.22 -23.21 -3.22
C CYS A 180 -2.63 -23.58 -2.76
N LEU A 181 -2.86 -24.85 -2.41
CA LEU A 181 -4.16 -25.35 -1.97
C LEU A 181 -5.32 -24.96 -2.92
N GLN A 182 -5.13 -25.15 -4.21
CA GLN A 182 -6.08 -24.85 -5.29
C GLN A 182 -6.36 -23.36 -5.54
N THR A 183 -5.78 -22.45 -4.78
CA THR A 183 -5.85 -21.00 -5.00
C THR A 183 -4.47 -20.41 -5.31
N VAL A 184 -4.39 -19.11 -5.43
CA VAL A 184 -3.14 -18.33 -5.53
C VAL A 184 -3.12 -17.28 -4.44
N GLU A 185 -1.92 -16.85 -4.00
CA GLU A 185 -1.78 -15.77 -3.01
C GLU A 185 -2.56 -14.52 -3.44
N ASP A 186 -2.50 -14.20 -4.71
CA ASP A 186 -3.13 -13.03 -5.33
C ASP A 186 -4.64 -12.92 -5.05
N LEU A 187 -5.35 -14.04 -4.98
CA LEU A 187 -6.78 -14.11 -4.66
C LEU A 187 -7.03 -14.40 -3.18
N TYR A 188 -6.17 -15.20 -2.56
CA TYR A 188 -6.33 -15.60 -1.16
C TYR A 188 -6.26 -14.38 -0.23
N THR A 189 -5.20 -13.55 -0.33
CA THR A 189 -5.07 -12.35 0.50
C THR A 189 -6.20 -11.36 0.24
N GLN A 190 -6.63 -11.23 -1.00
CA GLN A 190 -7.71 -10.35 -1.40
C GLN A 190 -9.03 -10.71 -0.73
N SER A 191 -9.31 -12.02 -0.55
CA SER A 191 -10.53 -12.53 0.09
C SER A 191 -10.66 -12.15 1.58
N PHE A 192 -9.57 -11.71 2.22
CA PHE A 192 -9.59 -11.17 3.58
C PHE A 192 -9.51 -9.64 3.61
N VAL A 193 -8.71 -9.07 2.72
CA VAL A 193 -8.47 -7.61 2.74
C VAL A 193 -9.72 -6.85 2.31
N LEU A 194 -10.31 -7.19 1.16
CA LEU A 194 -11.44 -6.43 0.61
C LEU A 194 -12.72 -6.54 1.43
N PRO A 195 -13.19 -7.74 1.86
CA PRO A 195 -14.45 -7.85 2.59
C PRO A 195 -14.34 -7.59 4.10
N TYR A 196 -13.13 -7.61 4.69
CA TYR A 196 -12.97 -7.48 6.14
C TYR A 196 -12.06 -6.31 6.53
N LEU A 197 -10.77 -6.34 6.16
CA LEU A 197 -9.81 -5.35 6.66
C LEU A 197 -10.15 -3.94 6.19
N VAL A 198 -10.47 -3.76 4.91
CA VAL A 198 -10.85 -2.46 4.35
C VAL A 198 -12.09 -1.89 5.03
N PRO A 199 -13.24 -2.62 5.12
CA PRO A 199 -14.41 -2.12 5.83
C PRO A 199 -14.16 -1.84 7.32
N MET A 200 -13.34 -2.64 8.02
CA MET A 200 -12.98 -2.39 9.42
C MET A 200 -12.25 -1.05 9.58
N LEU A 201 -11.25 -0.77 8.73
CA LEU A 201 -10.51 0.49 8.74
C LEU A 201 -11.42 1.68 8.38
N GLU A 202 -12.26 1.53 7.37
CA GLU A 202 -13.22 2.58 6.96
C GLU A 202 -14.30 2.81 8.01
N ASN A 203 -14.77 1.78 8.71
CA ASN A 203 -15.70 1.92 9.83
C ASN A 203 -15.02 2.58 11.03
N ALA A 204 -13.73 2.38 11.23
CA ALA A 204 -12.95 3.13 12.22
C ALA A 204 -12.70 4.59 11.82
N GLY A 205 -13.06 5.02 10.61
CA GLY A 205 -12.99 6.42 10.16
C GLY A 205 -11.93 6.73 9.11
N ALA A 206 -11.13 5.75 8.69
CA ALA A 206 -10.09 5.95 7.69
C ALA A 206 -10.63 6.18 6.28
N ASN A 207 -9.86 6.91 5.48
CA ASN A 207 -9.92 6.88 4.04
C ASN A 207 -8.92 5.83 3.55
N VAL A 208 -9.39 4.67 3.08
CA VAL A 208 -8.52 3.59 2.61
C VAL A 208 -8.33 3.71 1.11
N LEU A 209 -7.08 3.87 0.69
CA LEU A 209 -6.65 4.01 -0.69
C LEU A 209 -6.01 2.69 -1.14
N LEU A 210 -6.44 2.18 -2.29
CA LEU A 210 -5.97 0.90 -2.83
C LEU A 210 -5.35 1.12 -4.22
N PRO A 211 -4.19 0.52 -4.53
CA PRO A 211 -3.57 0.60 -5.85
C PRO A 211 -4.17 -0.42 -6.84
N ARG A 212 -5.22 -1.13 -6.45
CA ARG A 212 -5.96 -2.10 -7.25
C ARG A 212 -7.46 -1.85 -7.12
N GLU A 213 -8.24 -2.31 -8.10
CA GLU A 213 -9.71 -2.25 -8.01
C GLU A 213 -10.21 -2.99 -6.77
N ARG A 214 -11.12 -2.36 -6.03
CA ARG A 214 -11.72 -2.94 -4.82
C ARG A 214 -13.05 -3.62 -5.07
N ASP A 215 -13.75 -3.26 -6.14
CA ASP A 215 -15.07 -3.81 -6.46
C ASP A 215 -14.93 -5.12 -7.22
N CYS A 216 -15.52 -6.17 -6.66
CA CYS A 216 -15.57 -7.49 -7.30
C CYS A 216 -16.70 -7.59 -8.39
N GLN A 217 -17.47 -6.52 -8.60
CA GLN A 217 -18.48 -6.44 -9.64
C GLN A 217 -17.83 -6.45 -11.02
N THR A 218 -18.30 -7.33 -11.90
CA THR A 218 -17.79 -7.43 -13.27
C THR A 218 -18.40 -6.41 -14.23
N ALA A 219 -19.56 -5.86 -13.88
CA ALA A 219 -20.15 -4.76 -14.60
C ALA A 219 -19.50 -3.43 -14.21
N GLU A 220 -19.38 -2.53 -15.18
CA GLU A 220 -18.89 -1.17 -15.01
C GLU A 220 -19.74 -0.20 -15.81
N ILE A 221 -20.17 0.85 -15.19
CA ILE A 221 -20.92 1.93 -15.81
C ILE A 221 -20.12 3.22 -15.61
N ILE A 222 -19.74 3.87 -16.69
CA ILE A 222 -19.05 5.15 -16.67
C ILE A 222 -19.92 6.19 -17.32
N ILE A 223 -20.09 7.30 -16.60
CA ILE A 223 -20.89 8.44 -17.04
C ILE A 223 -19.98 9.66 -17.00
N ASP A 224 -19.80 10.28 -18.13
CA ASP A 224 -18.83 11.35 -18.34
C ASP A 224 -19.52 12.59 -18.96
N ASN A 225 -18.98 13.78 -18.68
CA ASN A 225 -19.48 15.01 -19.30
C ASN A 225 -19.21 15.08 -20.81
N ASP A 226 -18.24 14.37 -21.32
CA ASP A 226 -17.93 14.27 -22.77
C ASP A 226 -18.72 13.16 -23.48
N GLY A 227 -19.52 12.38 -22.72
CA GLY A 227 -20.39 11.34 -23.27
C GLY A 227 -20.26 10.00 -22.55
N CYS A 228 -21.10 9.06 -22.93
CA CYS A 228 -21.17 7.74 -22.31
C CYS A 228 -21.00 6.65 -23.39
N LEU A 229 -19.91 5.89 -23.33
CA LEU A 229 -19.65 4.80 -24.27
C LEU A 229 -20.60 3.62 -24.03
N ASN A 230 -21.35 3.23 -25.10
CA ASN A 230 -22.20 2.03 -25.11
C ASN A 230 -23.23 1.91 -23.97
N THR A 231 -23.82 3.04 -23.53
CA THR A 231 -24.83 3.05 -22.46
C THR A 231 -25.86 4.17 -22.71
N ASN A 232 -27.07 4.01 -22.18
CA ASN A 232 -28.08 5.06 -22.11
C ASN A 232 -27.96 5.92 -20.84
N SER A 233 -26.90 5.76 -20.07
CA SER A 233 -26.61 6.63 -18.91
C SER A 233 -26.48 8.08 -19.35
N THR A 234 -26.79 9.03 -18.47
CA THR A 234 -26.80 10.45 -18.84
C THR A 234 -26.09 11.33 -17.82
N TYR A 235 -25.34 12.30 -18.33
CA TYR A 235 -24.86 13.45 -17.60
C TYR A 235 -25.73 14.66 -17.90
N THR A 236 -26.11 15.44 -16.87
CA THR A 236 -26.90 16.67 -17.03
C THR A 236 -26.46 17.74 -16.04
N GLU A 237 -26.62 19.02 -16.43
CA GLU A 237 -26.34 20.16 -15.56
C GLU A 237 -27.59 20.98 -15.31
N HIS A 238 -27.85 21.33 -14.07
CA HIS A 238 -28.90 22.26 -13.66
C HIS A 238 -28.26 23.55 -13.16
N THR A 239 -28.41 24.61 -13.93
CA THR A 239 -27.86 25.93 -13.61
C THR A 239 -28.86 26.75 -12.82
N ALA A 240 -28.39 27.37 -11.72
CA ALA A 240 -29.14 28.35 -10.95
C ALA A 240 -28.34 29.66 -10.82
N ASP A 241 -27.87 30.03 -9.60
CA ASP A 241 -27.20 31.32 -9.41
C ASP A 241 -25.77 31.34 -10.05
N LYS A 242 -25.16 30.20 -10.23
CA LYS A 242 -23.83 30.08 -10.87
C LYS A 242 -23.87 29.06 -11.99
N VAL A 243 -23.34 29.46 -13.15
CA VAL A 243 -23.38 28.67 -14.38
C VAL A 243 -22.23 27.63 -14.40
N TRP A 244 -22.55 26.42 -14.85
CA TRP A 244 -21.55 25.43 -15.22
C TRP A 244 -20.86 25.86 -16.52
N ARG A 245 -19.56 25.70 -16.59
CA ARG A 245 -18.75 26.00 -17.77
C ARG A 245 -17.62 24.99 -17.91
N GLN A 246 -17.06 24.86 -19.11
CA GLN A 246 -15.89 24.04 -19.34
C GLN A 246 -14.68 24.55 -18.55
N GLY A 247 -13.97 23.65 -17.88
CA GLY A 247 -12.70 23.92 -17.23
C GLY A 247 -11.56 24.06 -18.24
N THR A 248 -10.47 24.71 -17.81
CA THR A 248 -9.26 24.82 -18.63
C THR A 248 -8.34 23.64 -18.30
N GLY A 249 -8.01 22.83 -19.30
CA GLY A 249 -7.16 21.64 -19.15
C GLY A 249 -7.84 20.36 -19.61
N LYS A 250 -7.23 19.24 -19.28
CA LYS A 250 -7.72 17.90 -19.64
C LYS A 250 -8.51 17.29 -18.49
N GLY A 251 -9.51 16.49 -18.84
CA GLY A 251 -10.31 15.66 -17.96
C GLY A 251 -10.30 14.20 -18.42
N PHE A 252 -11.19 13.42 -17.83
CA PHE A 252 -11.45 12.05 -18.21
C PHE A 252 -12.27 12.00 -19.51
N ALA A 253 -12.07 10.95 -20.32
CA ALA A 253 -13.02 10.52 -21.33
C ALA A 253 -12.91 9.02 -21.56
N HIS A 254 -14.06 8.34 -21.69
CA HIS A 254 -14.13 6.93 -22.01
C HIS A 254 -14.40 6.75 -23.50
N LEU A 255 -13.34 6.89 -24.32
CA LEU A 255 -13.46 6.91 -25.77
C LEU A 255 -13.49 5.52 -26.43
N ARG A 256 -13.02 4.48 -25.73
CA ARG A 256 -12.84 3.13 -26.29
C ARG A 256 -12.91 2.03 -25.22
N PRO A 257 -13.24 0.79 -25.62
CA PRO A 257 -13.43 -0.32 -24.67
C PRO A 257 -12.13 -0.97 -24.18
N GLN A 258 -10.96 -0.53 -24.70
CA GLN A 258 -9.65 -0.97 -24.26
C GLN A 258 -8.61 0.12 -24.46
N TYR A 259 -7.58 0.10 -23.63
CA TYR A 259 -6.44 1.01 -23.66
C TYR A 259 -5.16 0.19 -23.79
N ILE A 260 -4.20 0.71 -24.52
CA ILE A 260 -2.87 0.14 -24.67
C ILE A 260 -1.88 0.89 -23.78
N ASP A 261 -0.62 0.42 -23.70
CA ASP A 261 0.40 1.04 -22.85
C ASP A 261 0.48 2.55 -23.03
N PHE A 262 0.61 3.24 -21.90
CA PHE A 262 0.80 4.68 -21.77
C PHE A 262 -0.41 5.55 -22.15
N GLU A 263 -1.48 4.98 -22.65
CA GLU A 263 -2.74 5.72 -22.82
C GLU A 263 -3.36 6.03 -21.45
N ASN A 264 -3.77 7.28 -21.27
CA ASN A 264 -4.33 7.76 -20.01
C ASN A 264 -5.68 8.44 -20.26
N PRO A 265 -6.80 7.79 -19.86
CA PRO A 265 -8.14 8.33 -20.12
C PRO A 265 -8.39 9.69 -19.44
N PHE A 266 -7.66 10.03 -18.37
CA PHE A 266 -7.76 11.32 -17.68
C PHE A 266 -7.07 12.48 -18.40
N LYS A 267 -6.48 12.24 -19.58
CA LYS A 267 -5.85 13.23 -20.46
C LYS A 267 -6.57 13.37 -21.80
N GLU A 268 -7.70 12.69 -22.00
CA GLU A 268 -8.38 12.61 -23.29
C GLU A 268 -9.64 13.46 -23.37
N GLY A 269 -10.27 13.76 -22.21
CA GLY A 269 -11.51 14.50 -22.12
C GLY A 269 -11.37 15.93 -21.62
N THR A 270 -12.53 16.47 -21.22
CA THR A 270 -12.70 17.79 -20.60
C THR A 270 -13.32 17.61 -19.20
N PHE A 271 -13.47 18.70 -18.48
CA PHE A 271 -14.19 18.72 -17.21
C PHE A 271 -15.00 20.00 -17.05
N ARG A 272 -15.97 20.00 -16.14
CA ARG A 272 -16.86 21.12 -15.89
C ARG A 272 -16.51 21.83 -14.59
N ILE A 273 -16.74 23.13 -14.51
CA ILE A 273 -16.50 23.94 -13.32
C ILE A 273 -17.71 24.82 -12.99
N ALA A 274 -17.97 25.02 -11.72
CA ALA A 274 -18.90 26.02 -11.23
C ALA A 274 -18.35 26.73 -10.00
N GLU A 275 -18.68 28.01 -9.83
CA GLU A 275 -18.35 28.76 -8.62
C GLU A 275 -19.25 28.34 -7.46
N THR A 276 -18.69 28.20 -6.26
CA THR A 276 -19.44 27.79 -5.07
C THR A 276 -20.32 28.90 -4.53
N VAL A 277 -21.47 28.50 -3.95
CA VAL A 277 -22.40 29.38 -3.24
C VAL A 277 -22.55 28.92 -1.79
N LYS A 278 -22.55 29.88 -0.85
CA LYS A 278 -22.87 29.63 0.57
C LYS A 278 -24.35 29.80 0.87
N LYS A 279 -25.01 30.71 0.16
CA LYS A 279 -26.45 31.03 0.22
C LYS A 279 -26.97 31.16 -1.20
N GLY A 280 -28.31 31.18 -1.39
CA GLY A 280 -28.92 31.27 -2.70
C GLY A 280 -29.25 29.90 -3.31
N LYS A 281 -29.60 29.88 -4.59
CA LYS A 281 -29.96 28.66 -5.32
C LYS A 281 -28.70 27.97 -5.81
N GLU A 282 -28.63 26.66 -5.57
CA GLU A 282 -27.49 25.84 -5.96
C GLU A 282 -27.63 25.30 -7.39
N SER A 283 -26.49 25.24 -8.08
CA SER A 283 -26.34 24.56 -9.36
C SER A 283 -25.83 23.16 -9.12
N THR A 284 -26.33 22.18 -9.88
CA THR A 284 -25.95 20.76 -9.73
C THR A 284 -25.51 20.15 -11.03
N ALA A 285 -24.59 19.22 -10.96
CA ALA A 285 -24.27 18.25 -12.00
C ALA A 285 -24.82 16.89 -11.56
N GLU A 286 -25.42 16.14 -12.48
CA GLU A 286 -26.05 14.85 -12.21
C GLU A 286 -25.57 13.78 -13.18
N TRP A 287 -25.27 12.59 -12.64
CA TRP A 287 -24.94 11.39 -13.37
C TRP A 287 -25.99 10.31 -13.08
N ILE A 288 -26.76 9.94 -14.10
CA ILE A 288 -27.85 8.95 -13.99
C ILE A 288 -27.43 7.69 -14.72
N PRO A 289 -27.09 6.61 -13.97
CA PRO A 289 -26.64 5.35 -14.55
C PRO A 289 -27.77 4.54 -15.17
N GLU A 290 -27.46 3.77 -16.20
CA GLU A 290 -28.23 2.60 -16.59
C GLU A 290 -27.55 1.34 -16.01
N ILE A 291 -28.10 0.84 -14.92
CA ILE A 291 -27.56 -0.31 -14.19
C ILE A 291 -27.94 -1.62 -14.90
N PRO A 292 -26.99 -2.49 -15.28
CA PRO A 292 -27.30 -3.67 -16.07
C PRO A 292 -28.02 -4.77 -15.28
N GLN A 293 -27.79 -4.87 -13.98
CA GLN A 293 -28.40 -5.88 -13.09
C GLN A 293 -28.44 -5.40 -11.64
N ASN A 294 -29.39 -5.93 -10.86
CA ASN A 294 -29.44 -5.66 -9.42
C ASN A 294 -28.14 -6.09 -8.75
N GLY A 295 -27.57 -5.26 -7.87
CA GLY A 295 -26.34 -5.61 -7.20
C GLY A 295 -25.77 -4.55 -6.29
N GLN A 296 -24.65 -4.89 -5.68
CA GLN A 296 -23.80 -3.95 -4.94
C GLN A 296 -22.71 -3.45 -5.89
N TYR A 297 -22.51 -2.15 -5.92
CA TYR A 297 -21.56 -1.49 -6.80
C TYR A 297 -20.78 -0.44 -6.04
N ALA A 298 -19.47 -0.42 -6.19
CA ALA A 298 -18.65 0.69 -5.74
C ALA A 298 -18.91 1.92 -6.61
N VAL A 299 -18.99 3.08 -5.98
CA VAL A 299 -19.17 4.38 -6.64
C VAL A 299 -17.89 5.19 -6.48
N TYR A 300 -17.37 5.63 -7.61
CA TYR A 300 -16.20 6.51 -7.70
C TYR A 300 -16.59 7.79 -8.44
N VAL A 301 -15.95 8.88 -8.05
CA VAL A 301 -16.05 10.16 -8.75
C VAL A 301 -14.67 10.61 -9.24
N SER A 302 -14.64 11.33 -10.33
CA SER A 302 -13.47 12.06 -10.78
C SER A 302 -13.74 13.55 -10.87
N TYR A 303 -12.66 14.32 -10.76
CA TYR A 303 -12.66 15.78 -10.85
C TYR A 303 -11.23 16.27 -11.13
N GLN A 304 -11.08 17.55 -11.40
CA GLN A 304 -9.75 18.16 -11.52
C GLN A 304 -9.48 19.11 -10.35
N THR A 305 -8.28 19.03 -9.79
CA THR A 305 -7.80 20.01 -8.81
C THR A 305 -7.35 21.27 -9.54
N VAL A 306 -8.01 22.39 -9.23
CA VAL A 306 -7.68 23.72 -9.76
C VAL A 306 -7.25 24.66 -8.63
N PRO A 307 -6.58 25.80 -8.92
CA PRO A 307 -6.00 26.66 -7.88
C PRO A 307 -6.95 27.10 -6.77
N ASN A 308 -8.25 27.26 -7.04
CA ASN A 308 -9.25 27.67 -6.08
C ASN A 308 -10.29 26.58 -5.81
N SER A 309 -9.91 25.30 -5.85
CA SER A 309 -10.81 24.18 -5.59
C SER A 309 -11.45 24.25 -4.21
N SER A 310 -12.72 23.84 -4.14
CA SER A 310 -13.44 23.66 -2.87
C SER A 310 -12.85 22.51 -2.05
N ASP A 311 -12.83 22.68 -0.74
CA ASP A 311 -12.41 21.64 0.21
C ASP A 311 -13.61 20.89 0.83
N ASP A 312 -14.84 21.13 0.33
CA ASP A 312 -16.07 20.49 0.80
C ASP A 312 -17.13 20.31 -0.31
N ALA A 313 -16.69 19.94 -1.51
CA ALA A 313 -17.58 19.65 -2.64
C ALA A 313 -18.60 18.55 -2.26
N LEU A 314 -19.90 18.90 -2.32
CA LEU A 314 -20.97 18.05 -1.81
C LEU A 314 -21.48 17.08 -2.89
N TYR A 315 -21.07 15.82 -2.79
CA TYR A 315 -21.62 14.71 -3.56
C TYR A 315 -22.75 14.02 -2.82
N THR A 316 -23.79 13.64 -3.55
CA THR A 316 -24.91 12.86 -3.03
C THR A 316 -25.12 11.64 -3.92
N VAL A 317 -25.11 10.45 -3.32
CA VAL A 317 -25.41 9.18 -3.98
C VAL A 317 -26.82 8.75 -3.58
N TYR A 318 -27.70 8.62 -4.57
CA TYR A 318 -29.04 8.06 -4.44
C TYR A 318 -28.99 6.59 -4.80
N HIS A 319 -29.41 5.73 -3.89
CA HIS A 319 -29.27 4.28 -4.01
C HIS A 319 -30.45 3.55 -3.35
N LYS A 320 -30.56 2.25 -3.53
CA LYS A 320 -31.67 1.42 -3.01
C LYS A 320 -31.88 1.56 -1.50
N GLY A 321 -30.83 1.79 -0.72
CA GLY A 321 -30.90 1.98 0.73
C GLY A 321 -31.23 3.42 1.17
N GLY A 322 -31.45 4.35 0.23
CA GLY A 322 -31.74 5.76 0.51
C GLY A 322 -30.74 6.74 -0.10
N VAL A 323 -30.25 7.68 0.69
CA VAL A 323 -29.36 8.76 0.24
C VAL A 323 -28.12 8.84 1.12
N SER A 324 -26.95 8.87 0.49
CA SER A 324 -25.67 9.05 1.18
C SER A 324 -24.94 10.28 0.68
N GLN A 325 -24.45 11.09 1.60
CA GLN A 325 -23.78 12.35 1.29
C GLN A 325 -22.30 12.32 1.70
N PHE A 326 -21.48 12.95 0.86
CA PHE A 326 -20.03 13.01 1.00
C PHE A 326 -19.54 14.42 0.72
N LYS A 327 -18.62 14.92 1.55
CA LYS A 327 -17.82 16.09 1.23
C LYS A 327 -16.47 15.62 0.70
N VAL A 328 -16.15 16.01 -0.52
CA VAL A 328 -14.88 15.70 -1.17
C VAL A 328 -13.99 16.93 -1.20
N ASN A 329 -12.77 16.77 -0.72
CA ASN A 329 -11.76 17.84 -0.75
C ASN A 329 -11.09 17.86 -2.12
N GLN A 330 -11.60 18.68 -3.04
CA GLN A 330 -11.09 18.77 -4.40
C GLN A 330 -9.73 19.50 -4.53
N LYS A 331 -9.13 19.93 -3.41
CA LYS A 331 -7.74 20.45 -3.40
C LYS A 331 -6.70 19.33 -3.53
N MET A 332 -7.11 18.08 -3.43
CA MET A 332 -6.31 16.88 -3.56
C MET A 332 -7.04 15.81 -4.37
N GLY A 333 -6.35 14.83 -4.89
CA GLY A 333 -6.96 13.68 -5.57
C GLY A 333 -7.58 13.98 -6.94
N GLY A 334 -7.27 15.11 -7.58
CA GLY A 334 -7.75 15.42 -8.93
C GLY A 334 -7.08 14.57 -10.00
N GLY A 335 -7.84 14.19 -11.05
CA GLY A 335 -7.34 13.40 -12.17
C GLY A 335 -7.21 11.90 -11.88
N THR A 336 -7.99 11.38 -10.94
CA THR A 336 -8.06 9.95 -10.62
C THR A 336 -9.44 9.56 -10.10
N TRP A 337 -9.67 8.25 -9.92
CA TRP A 337 -10.89 7.73 -9.28
C TRP A 337 -10.85 7.88 -7.76
N VAL A 338 -11.80 8.59 -7.20
CA VAL A 338 -11.99 8.77 -5.75
C VAL A 338 -13.22 7.98 -5.31
N TYR A 339 -13.01 6.97 -4.46
CA TYR A 339 -14.05 6.10 -3.95
C TYR A 339 -14.92 6.80 -2.90
N LEU A 340 -16.24 6.70 -3.04
CA LEU A 340 -17.22 7.22 -2.07
C LEU A 340 -17.79 6.13 -1.18
N GLY A 341 -18.18 4.99 -1.74
CA GLY A 341 -18.84 3.91 -1.03
C GLY A 341 -19.31 2.81 -1.96
N THR A 342 -19.77 1.68 -1.39
CA THR A 342 -20.43 0.60 -2.12
C THR A 342 -21.92 0.60 -1.76
N PHE A 343 -22.80 0.59 -2.77
CA PHE A 343 -24.23 0.78 -2.60
C PHE A 343 -25.02 -0.22 -3.45
N GLY A 344 -26.23 -0.56 -2.96
CA GLY A 344 -27.19 -1.35 -3.72
C GLY A 344 -27.89 -0.52 -4.79
N PHE A 345 -27.92 -1.04 -6.03
CA PHE A 345 -28.68 -0.46 -7.13
C PHE A 345 -29.60 -1.51 -7.75
N ASP A 346 -30.76 -1.07 -8.20
CA ASP A 346 -31.66 -1.87 -9.01
C ASP A 346 -31.35 -1.69 -10.50
N ALA A 347 -31.59 -2.71 -11.30
CA ALA A 347 -31.37 -2.68 -12.73
C ALA A 347 -32.24 -1.64 -13.44
N GLY A 348 -31.73 -1.09 -14.53
CA GLY A 348 -32.36 -0.09 -15.35
C GLY A 348 -31.90 1.33 -15.03
N LYS A 349 -32.53 2.31 -15.68
CA LYS A 349 -32.25 3.73 -15.51
C LYS A 349 -33.37 4.40 -14.72
N SER A 350 -33.01 5.05 -13.61
CA SER A 350 -33.98 5.70 -12.73
C SER A 350 -33.39 6.96 -12.08
N ASN A 351 -34.21 7.99 -11.93
CA ASN A 351 -33.85 9.17 -11.13
C ASN A 351 -33.66 8.87 -9.64
N ALA A 352 -34.15 7.71 -9.16
CA ALA A 352 -33.95 7.25 -7.80
C ALA A 352 -32.52 6.67 -7.58
N CYS A 353 -31.79 6.41 -8.67
CA CYS A 353 -30.42 5.90 -8.65
C CYS A 353 -29.54 6.84 -9.45
N LYS A 354 -28.84 7.75 -8.78
CA LYS A 354 -27.97 8.75 -9.43
C LYS A 354 -26.90 9.25 -8.47
N VAL A 355 -25.92 9.91 -9.03
CA VAL A 355 -24.94 10.71 -8.27
C VAL A 355 -25.14 12.18 -8.62
N THR A 356 -25.07 13.06 -7.64
CA THR A 356 -25.13 14.51 -7.88
C THR A 356 -23.96 15.21 -7.22
N LEU A 357 -23.47 16.28 -7.83
CA LEU A 357 -22.55 17.24 -7.25
C LEU A 357 -23.23 18.59 -7.17
N SER A 358 -23.28 19.18 -5.98
CA SER A 358 -23.78 20.54 -5.76
C SER A 358 -22.61 21.52 -5.65
N ASN A 359 -22.81 22.74 -6.14
CA ASN A 359 -21.90 23.85 -5.89
C ASN A 359 -22.11 24.51 -4.51
N ARG A 360 -22.93 23.93 -3.63
CA ARG A 360 -23.07 24.36 -2.24
C ARG A 360 -21.80 24.09 -1.46
N SER A 361 -21.28 25.12 -0.78
CA SER A 361 -20.08 25.02 0.05
C SER A 361 -20.20 25.92 1.28
N ALA A 362 -19.42 25.64 2.32
CA ALA A 362 -19.26 26.53 3.47
C ALA A 362 -18.65 27.89 3.08
N LYS A 363 -17.91 27.95 1.96
CA LYS A 363 -17.24 29.12 1.42
C LYS A 363 -17.75 29.43 0.01
N ALA A 364 -18.23 30.64 -0.23
CA ALA A 364 -18.59 31.11 -1.57
C ALA A 364 -17.33 31.53 -2.34
N GLY A 365 -17.42 31.53 -3.67
CA GLY A 365 -16.35 32.02 -4.55
C GLY A 365 -15.19 31.02 -4.77
N GLN A 366 -15.28 29.80 -4.24
CA GLN A 366 -14.38 28.71 -4.61
C GLN A 366 -14.90 28.03 -5.90
N THR A 367 -14.19 27.02 -6.37
CA THR A 367 -14.54 26.26 -7.57
C THR A 367 -14.81 24.81 -7.21
N VAL A 368 -15.97 24.29 -7.59
CA VAL A 368 -16.20 22.84 -7.70
C VAL A 368 -15.97 22.40 -9.13
N THR A 369 -15.39 21.23 -9.29
CA THR A 369 -15.15 20.64 -10.62
C THR A 369 -15.89 19.31 -10.71
N ALA A 370 -16.49 19.04 -11.87
CA ALA A 370 -17.23 17.82 -12.21
C ALA A 370 -16.60 17.19 -13.45
N ASP A 371 -16.44 15.87 -13.43
CA ASP A 371 -15.86 15.10 -14.52
C ASP A 371 -16.68 13.81 -14.66
N ALA A 372 -16.13 12.64 -14.48
CA ALA A 372 -16.84 11.37 -14.61
C ALA A 372 -17.27 10.75 -13.27
N VAL A 373 -18.26 9.87 -13.35
CA VAL A 373 -18.66 8.92 -12.30
C VAL A 373 -18.51 7.51 -12.83
N LYS A 374 -17.83 6.65 -12.05
CA LYS A 374 -17.68 5.22 -12.30
C LYS A 374 -18.47 4.43 -11.26
N ILE A 375 -19.28 3.47 -11.71
CA ILE A 375 -20.10 2.58 -10.88
C ILE A 375 -19.75 1.13 -11.25
N GLY A 376 -19.24 0.37 -10.29
CA GLY A 376 -18.77 -1.00 -10.48
C GLY A 376 -17.29 -1.14 -10.79
N GLY A 377 -16.78 -2.36 -10.70
CA GLY A 377 -15.36 -2.70 -10.89
C GLY A 377 -14.97 -2.89 -12.35
N GLY A 378 -15.76 -3.63 -13.08
CA GLY A 378 -15.55 -3.94 -14.49
C GLY A 378 -14.55 -5.05 -14.78
N MET A 379 -14.42 -5.35 -16.08
CA MET A 379 -13.39 -6.23 -16.61
C MET A 379 -12.10 -5.46 -16.87
N GLY A 380 -10.96 -6.18 -16.86
CA GLY A 380 -9.69 -5.61 -17.27
C GLY A 380 -9.75 -5.04 -18.69
N ASN A 381 -9.33 -3.81 -18.86
CA ASN A 381 -9.39 -3.09 -20.13
C ASN A 381 -8.03 -2.58 -20.64
N ILE A 382 -6.95 -2.87 -19.92
CA ILE A 382 -5.60 -2.61 -20.40
C ILE A 382 -5.14 -3.82 -21.22
N ALA A 383 -4.76 -3.56 -22.46
CA ALA A 383 -4.31 -4.60 -23.39
C ALA A 383 -2.78 -4.50 -23.60
N ARG A 384 -2.12 -5.66 -23.58
CA ARG A 384 -0.69 -5.80 -23.76
C ARG A 384 -0.33 -6.30 -25.15
N ARG A 385 0.72 -5.74 -25.72
CA ARG A 385 1.19 -6.12 -27.06
C ARG A 385 1.95 -7.44 -27.01
N ILE A 386 1.63 -8.33 -27.93
CA ILE A 386 2.37 -9.58 -28.13
C ILE A 386 3.73 -9.26 -28.78
N SER A 387 4.82 -9.76 -28.19
CA SER A 387 6.18 -9.61 -28.71
C SER A 387 6.60 -10.79 -29.59
N GLU A 388 7.48 -10.53 -30.56
CA GLU A 388 8.04 -11.60 -31.40
C GLU A 388 8.90 -12.59 -30.59
N GLU A 389 9.66 -12.11 -29.61
CA GLU A 389 10.48 -12.96 -28.73
C GLU A 389 9.63 -13.95 -27.93
N GLY A 390 8.53 -13.50 -27.32
CA GLY A 390 7.63 -14.36 -26.57
C GLY A 390 6.88 -15.36 -27.45
N ALA A 391 6.59 -15.04 -28.71
CA ALA A 391 5.99 -15.99 -29.64
C ALA A 391 6.89 -17.20 -29.92
N THR A 392 8.21 -16.98 -30.00
CA THR A 392 9.18 -18.10 -30.21
C THR A 392 9.36 -18.98 -28.97
N ASP A 393 9.26 -18.45 -27.77
CA ASP A 393 9.43 -19.22 -26.54
C ASP A 393 8.18 -20.05 -26.19
N ASN A 394 7.00 -19.57 -26.49
CA ASN A 394 5.75 -20.37 -26.36
C ASN A 394 5.75 -21.61 -27.27
N LEU A 395 6.30 -21.50 -28.46
CA LEU A 395 6.47 -22.62 -29.36
C LEU A 395 7.46 -23.66 -28.84
N LYS A 396 8.51 -23.21 -28.12
CA LYS A 396 9.51 -24.12 -27.50
C LYS A 396 9.00 -24.83 -26.25
N SER A 397 8.04 -24.24 -25.51
CA SER A 397 7.56 -24.82 -24.25
C SER A 397 6.47 -25.86 -24.43
N SER A 398 5.73 -25.83 -25.54
CA SER A 398 4.61 -26.74 -25.81
C SER A 398 5.03 -28.09 -26.38
N ASP A 399 6.23 -28.23 -26.94
CA ASP A 399 6.69 -29.50 -27.53
C ASP A 399 8.24 -29.63 -27.43
N LYS A 400 8.69 -30.42 -26.47
CA LYS A 400 10.14 -30.69 -26.26
C LYS A 400 10.79 -31.48 -27.40
N THR A 401 10.05 -31.84 -28.42
CA THR A 401 10.51 -32.72 -29.52
C THR A 401 10.60 -32.05 -30.89
N VAL A 402 10.20 -30.75 -31.01
CA VAL A 402 10.22 -30.08 -32.32
C VAL A 402 11.33 -29.05 -32.38
N ASN A 403 12.27 -29.22 -33.33
CA ASN A 403 13.28 -28.22 -33.65
C ASN A 403 12.60 -26.91 -34.08
N ALA A 404 12.94 -25.78 -33.45
CA ALA A 404 12.34 -24.47 -33.64
C ALA A 404 12.31 -24.02 -35.14
N SER A 405 13.24 -24.45 -35.97
CA SER A 405 13.28 -24.18 -37.41
C SER A 405 12.18 -24.89 -38.20
N ASN A 406 11.65 -26.01 -37.69
CA ASN A 406 10.58 -26.79 -38.38
C ASN A 406 9.19 -26.40 -37.86
N ALA A 407 9.06 -25.93 -36.62
CA ALA A 407 7.77 -25.51 -36.06
C ALA A 407 7.23 -24.27 -36.77
N ALA A 408 8.09 -23.32 -37.11
CA ALA A 408 7.70 -22.11 -37.85
C ALA A 408 7.21 -22.37 -39.28
N LYS A 409 7.62 -23.49 -39.89
CA LYS A 409 7.22 -23.88 -41.24
C LYS A 409 5.88 -24.58 -41.32
N ASN A 410 5.38 -25.14 -40.24
CA ASN A 410 4.15 -25.95 -40.21
C ASN A 410 2.95 -25.25 -39.56
N ILE A 411 3.08 -23.97 -39.16
CA ILE A 411 1.96 -23.18 -38.68
C ILE A 411 1.10 -22.78 -39.89
N PRO A 412 -0.21 -23.14 -39.93
CA PRO A 412 -1.09 -22.72 -41.03
C PRO A 412 -1.04 -21.21 -41.21
N ALA A 413 -1.07 -20.74 -42.47
CA ALA A 413 -0.97 -19.32 -42.81
C ALA A 413 -2.00 -18.43 -42.10
N ALA A 414 -3.17 -18.99 -41.73
CA ALA A 414 -4.18 -18.31 -40.89
C ALA A 414 -3.71 -18.02 -39.46
N TYR A 415 -2.64 -18.65 -38.99
CA TYR A 415 -2.08 -18.50 -37.64
C TYR A 415 -0.70 -17.84 -37.65
N GLN A 416 -0.26 -17.38 -38.79
CA GLN A 416 1.02 -16.64 -38.89
C GLN A 416 0.82 -15.14 -38.60
N PRO A 417 1.76 -14.34 -38.67
CA PRO A 417 2.11 -13.11 -37.97
C PRO A 417 1.02 -12.18 -37.44
N SER A 418 -0.26 -12.37 -37.75
CA SER A 418 -1.35 -11.56 -37.17
C SER A 418 -1.43 -11.69 -35.63
N TYR A 419 -0.99 -12.81 -35.06
CA TYR A 419 -0.92 -12.99 -33.62
C TYR A 419 0.13 -12.11 -32.95
N ILE A 420 1.22 -11.84 -33.62
CA ILE A 420 2.40 -11.17 -33.08
C ILE A 420 2.16 -9.67 -32.88
N THR A 421 1.13 -9.13 -33.54
CA THR A 421 0.80 -7.70 -33.52
C THR A 421 -0.48 -7.36 -32.77
N GLU A 422 -1.24 -8.34 -32.31
CA GLU A 422 -2.49 -8.11 -31.60
C GLU A 422 -2.23 -7.81 -30.12
N TYR A 423 -3.08 -6.95 -29.57
CA TYR A 423 -3.10 -6.65 -28.15
C TYR A 423 -4.03 -7.60 -27.43
N GLN A 424 -3.61 -8.10 -26.28
CA GLN A 424 -4.39 -9.02 -25.44
C GLN A 424 -4.74 -8.37 -24.11
N LYS A 425 -6.04 -8.43 -23.75
CA LYS A 425 -6.53 -8.15 -22.39
C LYS A 425 -6.40 -9.39 -21.52
N SER A 426 -6.44 -9.20 -20.20
CA SER A 426 -6.38 -10.31 -19.23
C SER A 426 -7.54 -11.31 -19.36
N GLY A 427 -8.72 -10.86 -19.81
CA GLY A 427 -9.96 -11.63 -19.78
C GLY A 427 -10.55 -11.83 -18.39
N TYR A 428 -9.93 -11.27 -17.35
CA TYR A 428 -10.35 -11.34 -15.95
C TYR A 428 -11.02 -10.03 -15.48
N PRO A 429 -11.85 -10.09 -14.43
CA PRO A 429 -12.32 -8.89 -13.73
C PRO A 429 -11.15 -8.06 -13.24
N ARG A 430 -11.28 -6.74 -13.30
CA ARG A 430 -10.20 -5.79 -12.98
C ARG A 430 -9.66 -5.97 -11.57
N PHE A 431 -10.48 -6.37 -10.59
CA PHE A 431 -10.00 -6.65 -9.24
C PHE A 431 -8.99 -7.80 -9.14
N CYS A 432 -8.96 -8.69 -10.12
CA CYS A 432 -7.97 -9.76 -10.22
C CYS A 432 -6.62 -9.28 -10.76
N GLU A 433 -6.61 -8.17 -11.50
CA GLU A 433 -5.41 -7.68 -12.17
C GLU A 433 -4.41 -7.05 -11.21
N ALA A 434 -3.15 -7.06 -11.60
CA ALA A 434 -2.05 -6.42 -10.90
C ALA A 434 -2.22 -4.88 -10.83
N ALA A 435 -1.58 -4.27 -9.85
CA ALA A 435 -1.76 -2.86 -9.51
C ALA A 435 -1.44 -1.91 -10.68
N ARG A 436 -0.44 -2.25 -11.51
CA ARG A 436 -0.04 -1.39 -12.62
C ARG A 436 -1.18 -1.11 -13.61
N TYR A 437 -2.09 -2.06 -13.85
CA TYR A 437 -3.19 -1.90 -14.80
C TYR A 437 -4.31 -1.02 -14.24
N TRP A 438 -4.63 -1.22 -12.96
CA TRP A 438 -5.54 -0.31 -12.26
C TRP A 438 -5.00 1.11 -12.23
N MET A 439 -3.72 1.30 -11.91
CA MET A 439 -3.10 2.62 -11.86
C MET A 439 -3.20 3.33 -13.22
N GLN A 440 -2.91 2.64 -14.32
CA GLN A 440 -3.08 3.20 -15.66
C GLN A 440 -4.54 3.62 -15.91
N TRP A 441 -5.49 2.73 -15.63
CA TRP A 441 -6.93 2.99 -15.76
C TRP A 441 -7.40 4.13 -14.84
N ALA A 442 -6.80 4.29 -13.70
CA ALA A 442 -7.08 5.34 -12.72
C ALA A 442 -6.34 6.67 -13.00
N GLY A 443 -5.71 6.84 -14.14
CA GLY A 443 -5.10 8.09 -14.54
C GLY A 443 -3.72 8.38 -13.92
N ILE A 444 -3.16 7.45 -13.17
CA ILE A 444 -1.81 7.58 -12.60
C ILE A 444 -0.79 7.61 -13.74
N PRO A 445 0.26 8.46 -13.69
CA PRO A 445 1.24 8.55 -14.77
C PRO A 445 2.10 7.28 -14.90
N ASP A 446 2.58 7.02 -16.11
CA ASP A 446 3.43 5.89 -16.46
C ASP A 446 4.74 5.85 -15.67
N SER A 447 5.29 6.99 -15.29
CA SER A 447 6.44 7.10 -14.37
C SER A 447 6.22 6.43 -13.02
N VAL A 448 4.97 6.21 -12.60
CA VAL A 448 4.60 5.52 -11.36
C VAL A 448 4.40 4.03 -11.57
N TYR A 449 3.67 3.63 -12.63
CA TYR A 449 3.26 2.24 -12.80
C TYR A 449 4.10 1.44 -13.80
N SER A 450 5.02 2.05 -14.52
CA SER A 450 5.81 1.39 -15.57
C SER A 450 7.26 1.88 -15.64
N GLU A 451 8.03 1.68 -14.57
CA GLU A 451 9.45 2.05 -14.51
C GLU A 451 10.28 1.35 -15.61
N SER A 452 9.89 0.13 -16.00
CA SER A 452 10.55 -0.61 -17.07
C SER A 452 10.14 -0.15 -18.49
N HIS A 453 9.25 0.85 -18.60
CA HIS A 453 8.63 1.28 -19.85
C HIS A 453 7.95 0.12 -20.61
N GLY A 454 7.15 -0.67 -19.88
CA GLY A 454 6.37 -1.77 -20.43
C GLY A 454 7.15 -3.02 -20.79
N LYS A 455 8.41 -3.14 -20.37
CA LYS A 455 9.27 -4.29 -20.68
C LYS A 455 9.14 -5.44 -19.68
N ASN A 456 8.68 -5.15 -18.46
CA ASN A 456 8.59 -6.15 -17.39
C ASN A 456 7.46 -5.80 -16.42
N ASP A 457 6.27 -6.29 -16.72
CA ASP A 457 5.07 -6.01 -15.94
C ASP A 457 5.13 -6.58 -14.51
N TYR A 458 5.86 -7.69 -14.31
CA TYR A 458 6.09 -8.23 -12.98
C TYR A 458 6.85 -7.25 -12.09
N THR A 459 7.96 -6.72 -12.60
CA THR A 459 8.78 -5.74 -11.87
C THR A 459 8.02 -4.43 -11.69
N ASP A 460 7.36 -3.95 -12.74
CA ASP A 460 6.56 -2.74 -12.70
C ASP A 460 5.47 -2.83 -11.64
N ASP A 461 4.76 -3.97 -11.53
CA ASP A 461 3.70 -4.14 -10.54
C ASP A 461 4.21 -4.04 -9.10
N TYR A 462 5.24 -4.79 -8.71
CA TYR A 462 5.65 -4.78 -7.30
C TYR A 462 6.34 -3.48 -6.89
N LYS A 463 7.01 -2.77 -7.81
CA LYS A 463 7.63 -1.47 -7.55
C LYS A 463 6.60 -0.34 -7.51
N SER A 464 5.63 -0.37 -8.42
CA SER A 464 4.64 0.70 -8.57
C SER A 464 3.86 0.98 -7.29
N ARG A 465 3.60 -0.03 -6.47
CA ARG A 465 2.83 0.12 -5.22
C ARG A 465 3.50 1.08 -4.24
N GLY A 466 4.82 0.96 -4.08
CA GLY A 466 5.60 1.88 -3.25
C GLY A 466 5.73 3.28 -3.86
N ILE A 467 5.97 3.37 -5.17
CA ILE A 467 6.06 4.64 -5.90
C ILE A 467 4.71 5.36 -5.86
N TRP A 468 3.61 4.63 -6.00
CA TRP A 468 2.26 5.16 -5.90
C TRP A 468 1.96 5.83 -4.56
N VAL A 469 2.44 5.29 -3.43
CA VAL A 469 2.29 5.94 -2.11
C VAL A 469 2.94 7.32 -2.11
N ASN A 470 4.13 7.45 -2.71
CA ASN A 470 4.79 8.75 -2.84
C ASN A 470 3.99 9.69 -3.75
N TYR A 471 3.44 9.17 -4.85
CA TYR A 471 2.62 9.95 -5.77
C TYR A 471 1.31 10.42 -5.13
N LEU A 472 0.70 9.62 -4.26
CA LEU A 472 -0.46 10.06 -3.48
C LEU A 472 -0.13 11.32 -2.66
N ALA A 473 0.98 11.30 -1.94
CA ALA A 473 1.41 12.41 -1.08
C ALA A 473 1.94 13.61 -1.89
N GLY A 474 2.63 13.35 -2.98
CA GLY A 474 3.27 14.34 -3.84
C GLY A 474 4.62 14.85 -3.31
N GLY A 475 5.56 15.15 -4.21
CA GLY A 475 6.83 15.79 -3.86
C GLY A 475 7.67 15.04 -2.83
N SER A 476 7.74 13.72 -2.91
CA SER A 476 8.50 12.91 -1.95
C SER A 476 10.02 13.14 -2.05
N ALA A 477 10.77 12.80 -0.99
CA ALA A 477 12.23 12.87 -1.02
C ALA A 477 12.85 12.00 -2.13
N ALA A 478 12.17 10.90 -2.53
CA ALA A 478 12.59 10.06 -3.66
C ALA A 478 12.25 10.68 -5.02
N ASN A 479 11.20 11.52 -5.09
CA ASN A 479 10.74 12.17 -6.32
C ASN A 479 10.19 13.57 -6.03
N PRO A 480 11.06 14.54 -5.72
CA PRO A 480 10.64 15.86 -5.23
C PRO A 480 9.99 16.75 -6.30
N THR A 481 10.16 16.43 -7.57
CA THR A 481 9.58 17.18 -8.70
C THR A 481 8.17 16.71 -9.06
N GLU A 482 7.75 15.56 -8.61
CA GLU A 482 6.42 15.01 -8.88
C GLU A 482 5.37 15.69 -7.99
N LYS A 483 4.40 16.37 -8.59
CA LYS A 483 3.35 17.07 -7.82
C LYS A 483 2.41 16.12 -7.09
N GLY A 484 2.20 14.91 -7.64
CA GLY A 484 1.29 13.92 -7.10
C GLY A 484 -0.14 14.43 -6.90
N LEU A 485 -0.85 13.74 -5.99
CA LEU A 485 -2.27 14.02 -5.72
C LEU A 485 -2.50 14.86 -4.45
N ASN A 486 -1.46 15.23 -3.73
CA ASN A 486 -1.50 15.98 -2.46
C ASN A 486 -2.38 15.32 -1.37
N ILE A 487 -2.53 14.00 -1.40
CA ILE A 487 -3.26 13.25 -0.38
C ILE A 487 -2.27 12.86 0.72
N PRO A 488 -2.39 13.42 1.94
CA PRO A 488 -1.48 13.07 3.03
C PRO A 488 -1.71 11.61 3.45
N VAL A 489 -0.70 10.76 3.32
CA VAL A 489 -0.77 9.35 3.69
C VAL A 489 -0.21 9.18 5.11
N ASP A 490 -1.05 8.74 6.05
CA ASP A 490 -0.64 8.50 7.44
C ASP A 490 0.04 7.14 7.61
N LEU A 491 -0.38 6.12 6.84
CA LEU A 491 0.12 4.76 6.93
C LEU A 491 0.12 4.10 5.56
N ALA A 492 1.20 3.40 5.23
CA ALA A 492 1.26 2.46 4.11
C ALA A 492 1.40 1.03 4.65
N PHE A 493 0.53 0.13 4.20
CA PHE A 493 0.43 -1.24 4.70
C PHE A 493 0.26 -2.23 3.56
N ALA A 494 1.04 -3.32 3.58
CA ALA A 494 0.93 -4.45 2.67
C ALA A 494 0.51 -5.69 3.43
N PHE A 495 -0.46 -6.42 2.89
CA PHE A 495 -0.88 -7.72 3.41
C PHE A 495 -0.54 -8.81 2.39
N HIS A 496 0.27 -9.79 2.81
CA HIS A 496 0.69 -10.92 2.00
C HIS A 496 0.41 -12.23 2.73
N SER A 497 0.24 -13.32 2.00
CA SER A 497 0.45 -14.68 2.48
C SER A 497 1.68 -15.25 1.77
N ASP A 498 2.51 -15.99 2.50
CA ASP A 498 3.67 -16.64 1.91
C ASP A 498 3.19 -17.75 0.95
N ALA A 499 3.73 -17.79 -0.25
CA ALA A 499 3.40 -18.82 -1.24
C ALA A 499 4.10 -20.17 -0.95
N GLY A 500 4.86 -20.25 0.16
CA GLY A 500 5.57 -21.46 0.55
C GLY A 500 4.67 -22.44 1.29
N THR A 501 4.73 -23.71 0.89
CA THR A 501 4.22 -24.83 1.67
C THR A 501 5.38 -25.60 2.29
N THR A 502 5.17 -26.14 3.48
CA THR A 502 6.12 -27.09 4.08
C THR A 502 5.71 -28.51 3.68
N LEU A 503 6.71 -29.38 3.43
CA LEU A 503 6.45 -30.76 3.03
C LEU A 503 5.70 -31.60 4.08
N ASN A 504 5.62 -31.12 5.32
CA ASN A 504 5.08 -31.84 6.47
C ASN A 504 3.98 -31.04 7.21
N ASP A 505 3.30 -30.11 6.55
CA ASP A 505 2.28 -29.24 7.13
C ASP A 505 2.71 -28.48 8.40
N SER A 506 4.03 -28.23 8.55
CA SER A 506 4.52 -27.47 9.69
C SER A 506 4.07 -26.02 9.64
N ILE A 507 3.79 -25.48 10.82
CA ILE A 507 3.34 -24.08 10.98
C ILE A 507 4.51 -23.15 10.64
N ILE A 508 4.29 -22.21 9.72
CA ILE A 508 5.29 -21.20 9.35
C ILE A 508 5.18 -19.97 10.26
N GLY A 509 3.98 -19.50 10.55
CA GLY A 509 3.71 -18.38 11.45
C GLY A 509 3.68 -17.01 10.78
N THR A 510 3.61 -15.96 11.58
CA THR A 510 3.47 -14.57 11.14
C THR A 510 4.82 -13.85 11.08
N LEU A 511 5.15 -13.25 9.93
CA LEU A 511 6.34 -12.43 9.71
C LEU A 511 5.95 -10.95 9.61
N GLY A 512 6.67 -10.08 10.32
CA GLY A 512 6.57 -8.64 10.16
C GLY A 512 7.77 -8.08 9.40
N ILE A 513 7.55 -7.17 8.44
CA ILE A 513 8.62 -6.51 7.67
C ILE A 513 8.45 -5.00 7.77
N TYR A 514 9.52 -4.30 8.09
CA TYR A 514 9.56 -2.84 8.18
C TYR A 514 10.95 -2.33 7.77
N GLN A 515 11.11 -1.01 7.65
CA GLN A 515 12.40 -0.39 7.34
C GLN A 515 12.61 0.88 8.15
N THR A 516 13.75 0.98 8.84
CA THR A 516 14.14 2.16 9.63
C THR A 516 15.31 2.94 9.05
N ASP A 517 16.17 2.32 8.24
CA ASP A 517 17.47 2.89 7.84
C ASP A 517 17.40 3.87 6.65
N ALA A 518 16.26 3.96 5.95
CA ALA A 518 16.10 4.88 4.84
C ALA A 518 16.03 6.33 5.31
N TYR A 519 16.54 7.27 4.49
CA TYR A 519 16.46 8.71 4.71
C TYR A 519 16.91 9.16 6.12
N ASN A 520 18.06 8.66 6.59
CA ASN A 520 18.62 8.93 7.91
C ASN A 520 17.68 8.57 9.08
N GLY A 521 16.81 7.59 8.90
CA GLY A 521 15.92 7.10 9.96
C GLY A 521 14.70 7.96 10.25
N VAL A 522 14.40 8.95 9.40
CA VAL A 522 13.25 9.85 9.56
C VAL A 522 12.36 9.86 8.32
N PHE A 523 11.10 10.17 8.51
CA PHE A 523 10.15 10.51 7.46
C PHE A 523 10.27 11.99 7.05
N ALA A 524 9.65 12.39 5.93
CA ALA A 524 9.70 13.77 5.45
C ALA A 524 9.17 14.79 6.47
N ASN A 525 8.21 14.41 7.31
CA ASN A 525 7.68 15.22 8.40
C ASN A 525 8.56 15.25 9.67
N GLY A 526 9.75 14.61 9.64
CA GLY A 526 10.66 14.50 10.78
C GLY A 526 10.35 13.40 11.80
N ALA A 527 9.26 12.62 11.60
CA ALA A 527 8.94 11.49 12.48
C ALA A 527 9.97 10.37 12.34
N SER A 528 10.30 9.72 13.45
CA SER A 528 11.21 8.58 13.44
C SER A 528 10.62 7.40 12.69
N ARG A 529 11.39 6.78 11.78
CA ARG A 529 11.01 5.52 11.12
C ARG A 529 10.91 4.34 12.08
N TYR A 530 11.36 4.50 13.31
CA TYR A 530 11.20 3.51 14.38
C TYR A 530 9.73 3.28 14.76
N LEU A 531 8.84 4.22 14.46
CA LEU A 531 7.39 4.02 14.56
C LEU A 531 6.88 2.85 13.71
N SER A 532 7.57 2.53 12.60
CA SER A 532 7.25 1.34 11.79
C SER A 532 7.58 0.04 12.52
N HIS A 533 8.69 -0.02 13.28
CA HIS A 533 9.01 -1.13 14.17
C HIS A 533 7.92 -1.32 15.22
N ASP A 534 7.53 -0.24 15.90
CA ASP A 534 6.53 -0.28 16.98
C ASP A 534 5.19 -0.80 16.46
N LEU A 535 4.74 -0.28 15.31
CA LEU A 535 3.50 -0.73 14.69
C LEU A 535 3.57 -2.20 14.27
N THR A 536 4.71 -2.63 13.69
CA THR A 536 4.94 -4.03 13.30
C THR A 536 4.86 -4.96 14.51
N ASP A 537 5.52 -4.58 15.62
CA ASP A 537 5.48 -5.37 16.86
C ASP A 537 4.05 -5.50 17.40
N LEU A 538 3.30 -4.40 17.47
CA LEU A 538 1.93 -4.38 17.99
C LEU A 538 0.99 -5.24 17.14
N ILE A 539 1.03 -5.09 15.81
CA ILE A 539 0.16 -5.87 14.92
C ILE A 539 0.52 -7.34 14.96
N GLN A 540 1.82 -7.69 14.83
CA GLN A 540 2.27 -9.08 14.88
C GLN A 540 1.93 -9.75 16.22
N SER A 541 2.08 -9.02 17.35
CA SER A 541 1.73 -9.52 18.67
C SER A 541 0.25 -9.86 18.80
N ASN A 542 -0.62 -8.98 18.30
CA ASN A 542 -2.07 -9.21 18.33
C ASN A 542 -2.46 -10.38 17.43
N ILE A 543 -1.96 -10.44 16.19
CA ILE A 543 -2.25 -11.56 15.28
C ILE A 543 -1.81 -12.90 15.88
N VAL A 544 -0.59 -12.99 16.40
CA VAL A 544 -0.08 -14.22 17.00
C VAL A 544 -0.90 -14.63 18.22
N ARG A 545 -1.23 -13.68 19.10
CA ARG A 545 -2.09 -13.93 20.26
C ARG A 545 -3.47 -14.46 19.86
N ASP A 546 -4.10 -13.79 18.91
CA ASP A 546 -5.47 -14.11 18.50
C ASP A 546 -5.53 -15.46 17.78
N ILE A 547 -4.56 -15.78 16.92
CA ILE A 547 -4.49 -17.09 16.27
C ILE A 547 -4.21 -18.19 17.29
N ARG A 548 -3.30 -17.97 18.26
CA ARG A 548 -3.04 -18.95 19.34
C ARG A 548 -4.27 -19.20 20.21
N THR A 549 -5.04 -18.17 20.47
CA THR A 549 -6.20 -18.25 21.34
C THR A 549 -7.40 -18.90 20.65
N LEU A 550 -7.61 -18.62 19.37
CA LEU A 550 -8.85 -18.95 18.68
C LEU A 550 -8.73 -20.16 17.74
N TYR A 551 -7.53 -20.47 17.22
CA TYR A 551 -7.38 -21.42 16.13
C TYR A 551 -6.26 -22.44 16.33
N GLU A 552 -5.01 -22.01 16.51
CA GLU A 552 -3.83 -22.88 16.56
C GLU A 552 -2.88 -22.47 17.70
N PRO A 553 -2.93 -23.12 18.86
CA PRO A 553 -2.10 -22.76 20.03
C PRO A 553 -0.59 -22.78 19.76
N ARG A 554 -0.13 -23.55 18.77
CA ARG A 554 1.29 -23.65 18.38
C ARG A 554 1.69 -22.61 17.35
N TRP A 555 0.79 -21.68 16.97
CA TRP A 555 1.13 -20.66 15.99
C TRP A 555 2.38 -19.89 16.38
N THR A 556 3.31 -19.71 15.43
CA THR A 556 4.62 -19.14 15.72
C THR A 556 4.69 -17.67 15.33
N ARG A 557 5.40 -16.90 16.15
CA ARG A 557 5.89 -15.60 15.78
C ARG A 557 7.20 -15.79 15.02
N ARG A 558 7.25 -15.39 13.76
CA ARG A 558 8.48 -15.29 12.98
C ARG A 558 9.25 -14.01 13.33
N GLY A 559 10.34 -13.72 12.63
CA GLY A 559 11.11 -12.51 12.81
C GLY A 559 10.32 -11.21 12.58
N LYS A 560 10.94 -10.11 12.98
CA LYS A 560 10.59 -8.75 12.58
C LYS A 560 11.74 -8.22 11.73
N TRP A 561 11.62 -8.31 10.41
CA TRP A 561 12.70 -7.98 9.51
C TRP A 561 12.79 -6.48 9.25
N ASN A 562 13.90 -5.86 9.68
CA ASN A 562 14.26 -4.51 9.28
C ASN A 562 15.07 -4.58 7.99
N GLN A 563 14.38 -4.64 6.87
CA GLN A 563 14.99 -4.85 5.57
C GLN A 563 14.38 -3.95 4.49
N SER A 564 15.23 -3.64 3.53
CA SER A 564 14.87 -2.89 2.34
C SER A 564 14.26 -3.83 1.29
N TYR A 565 12.97 -4.10 1.39
CA TYR A 565 12.24 -4.76 0.31
C TYR A 565 11.88 -3.74 -0.77
N LEU A 566 12.01 -4.12 -2.06
CA LEU A 566 11.77 -3.21 -3.20
C LEU A 566 10.38 -2.57 -3.17
N SER A 567 9.36 -3.29 -2.73
CA SER A 567 8.01 -2.74 -2.52
C SER A 567 7.91 -1.73 -1.35
N LEU A 568 8.93 -1.63 -0.49
CA LEU A 568 8.96 -0.75 0.67
C LEU A 568 10.00 0.37 0.55
N ILE A 569 11.05 0.22 -0.26
CA ILE A 569 12.15 1.20 -0.39
C ILE A 569 11.64 2.55 -0.91
N HIS A 570 10.75 2.52 -1.86
CA HIS A 570 10.31 3.70 -2.60
C HIS A 570 9.37 4.61 -1.81
N ILE A 571 8.88 4.17 -0.65
CA ILE A 571 7.97 4.99 0.15
C ILE A 571 8.77 5.95 1.04
N SER A 572 8.65 7.24 0.86
CA SER A 572 9.29 8.28 1.69
C SER A 572 8.37 8.86 2.75
N GLU A 573 7.06 8.69 2.61
CA GLU A 573 6.01 9.26 3.46
C GLU A 573 5.41 8.26 4.46
N PRO A 574 4.65 8.73 5.51
CA PRO A 574 4.90 8.28 6.87
C PRO A 574 4.47 6.83 7.12
N THR A 575 5.07 6.20 8.04
CA THR A 575 4.85 4.87 8.66
C THR A 575 4.51 3.70 7.71
N ARG A 576 5.43 2.76 7.58
CA ARG A 576 5.35 1.60 6.67
C ARG A 576 5.28 0.30 7.42
N LEU A 577 4.43 -0.59 6.97
CA LEU A 577 4.36 -1.96 7.46
C LEU A 577 4.00 -2.92 6.34
N ALA A 578 4.73 -4.02 6.23
CA ALA A 578 4.27 -5.22 5.53
C ALA A 578 4.16 -6.37 6.52
N LEU A 579 3.05 -7.09 6.46
CA LEU A 579 2.86 -8.36 7.17
C LEU A 579 2.78 -9.49 6.13
N ILE A 580 3.56 -10.52 6.35
CA ILE A 580 3.58 -11.74 5.56
C ILE A 580 3.27 -12.93 6.48
#